data_f70c896dc32b743f60cd643cd7b4c7ea
#
_entry.id   f70c896dc32b743f60cd643cd7b4c7ea
#
_cell.length_a   1.000
_cell.length_b   1.000
_cell.length_c   1.000
_cell.angle_alpha   90.00
_cell.angle_beta   90.00
_cell.angle_gamma   90.00
#
_symmetry.space_group_name_H-M   'P 1'
#
loop_
_entity.id
_entity.type
_entity.pdbx_description
1 polymer ?
#
loop_
_entity_poly.entity_id
_entity_poly.type
_entity_poly.pdbx_seq_one_letter_code
_entity_poly.pdbx_strand_id
1 'polypeptide(L)'
;MARLFGTDGVRGVANDELTPLLAMQLGQAGAYVLSKEKEHKPTIMVGCDTRISGDMLANALMAGACSVGANVVYVGVIPTPAIAYLTKRYRVDAGVVIS
;
A
#
# COMPACT_ATOMS: atom_id res chain seq x y z
N MET A 1 -11.80 -2.15 0.10
CA MET A 1 -11.26 -1.23 -0.93
C MET A 1 -9.86 -0.78 -0.54
N ALA A 2 -8.99 -0.63 -1.50
CA ALA A 2 -7.64 -0.15 -1.26
C ALA A 2 -7.36 1.07 -2.14
N ARG A 3 -6.71 2.09 -1.57
CA ARG A 3 -6.27 3.28 -2.31
C ARG A 3 -4.76 3.36 -2.28
N LEU A 4 -4.18 3.61 -3.43
CA LEU A 4 -2.74 3.75 -3.60
C LEU A 4 -2.39 5.23 -3.77
N PHE A 5 -1.45 5.71 -2.96
CA PHE A 5 -0.95 7.08 -3.03
C PHE A 5 0.52 7.05 -3.43
N GLY A 6 0.87 7.81 -4.45
CA GLY A 6 2.28 8.07 -4.76
C GLY A 6 2.74 9.36 -4.10
N THR A 7 4.02 9.70 -4.28
CA THR A 7 4.57 10.95 -3.76
C THR A 7 3.93 12.17 -4.39
N ASP A 8 3.35 12.01 -5.57
CA ASP A 8 2.70 13.08 -6.36
C ASP A 8 1.17 12.95 -6.35
N GLY A 9 0.58 12.14 -5.47
CA GLY A 9 -0.87 12.06 -5.30
C GLY A 9 -1.44 10.66 -5.44
N VAL A 10 -2.77 10.59 -5.57
CA VAL A 10 -3.48 9.31 -5.71
C VAL A 10 -3.20 8.70 -7.07
N ARG A 11 -2.74 7.45 -7.08
CA ARG A 11 -2.43 6.74 -8.33
C ARG A 11 -3.52 5.75 -8.75
N GLY A 12 -4.27 5.23 -7.80
CA GLY A 12 -5.30 4.29 -8.15
C GLY A 12 -6.19 3.90 -6.98
N VAL A 13 -7.35 3.36 -7.32
CA VAL A 13 -8.33 2.88 -6.35
C VAL A 13 -8.83 1.53 -6.83
N ALA A 14 -8.79 0.52 -5.95
CA ALA A 14 -9.42 -0.76 -6.19
C ALA A 14 -10.80 -0.73 -5.55
N ASN A 15 -11.85 -0.87 -6.37
CA ASN A 15 -13.23 -0.77 -5.92
C ASN A 15 -13.88 -2.12 -5.63
N ASP A 16 -13.20 -3.21 -5.93
CA ASP A 16 -13.73 -4.54 -5.69
C ASP A 16 -13.63 -4.93 -4.21
N GLU A 17 -14.45 -5.88 -3.81
CA GLU A 17 -14.34 -6.44 -2.49
C GLU A 17 -12.96 -7.09 -2.32
N LEU A 18 -12.23 -6.65 -1.31
CA LEU A 18 -10.85 -7.06 -1.11
C LEU A 18 -10.80 -8.36 -0.30
N THR A 19 -10.24 -9.41 -0.91
CA THR A 19 -9.94 -10.67 -0.23
C THR A 19 -8.45 -10.75 0.08
N PRO A 20 -8.00 -11.63 0.99
CA PRO A 20 -6.56 -11.78 1.23
C PRO A 20 -5.76 -12.12 -0.02
N LEU A 21 -6.28 -12.97 -0.89
CA LEU A 21 -5.60 -13.30 -2.14
C LEU A 21 -5.51 -12.09 -3.06
N LEU A 22 -6.59 -11.34 -3.20
CA LEU A 22 -6.59 -10.14 -4.04
C LEU A 22 -5.67 -9.07 -3.45
N ALA A 23 -5.65 -8.92 -2.12
CA ALA A 23 -4.74 -7.98 -1.46
C ALA A 23 -3.28 -8.35 -1.74
N MET A 24 -2.94 -9.63 -1.66
CA MET A 24 -1.59 -10.10 -2.00
C MET A 24 -1.23 -9.77 -3.44
N GLN A 25 -2.15 -10.05 -4.37
CA GLN A 25 -1.92 -9.76 -5.79
C GLN A 25 -1.76 -8.27 -6.05
N LEU A 26 -2.54 -7.43 -5.37
CA LEU A 26 -2.38 -5.98 -5.47
C LEU A 26 -1.01 -5.53 -4.96
N GLY A 27 -0.55 -6.10 -3.86
CA GLY A 27 0.78 -5.82 -3.33
C GLY A 27 1.88 -6.20 -4.33
N GLN A 28 1.76 -7.37 -4.93
CA GLN A 28 2.71 -7.83 -5.94
C GLN A 28 2.72 -6.91 -7.16
N ALA A 29 1.54 -6.60 -7.69
CA ALA A 29 1.41 -5.77 -8.88
C ALA A 29 1.91 -4.34 -8.62
N GLY A 30 1.53 -3.74 -7.50
CA GLY A 30 1.94 -2.38 -7.15
C GLY A 30 3.45 -2.29 -6.97
N ALA A 31 4.04 -3.23 -6.24
CA ALA A 31 5.48 -3.25 -6.03
C ALA A 31 6.24 -3.48 -7.34
N TYR A 32 5.72 -4.35 -8.20
CA TYR A 32 6.33 -4.61 -9.51
C TYR A 32 6.36 -3.33 -10.36
N VAL A 33 5.22 -2.63 -10.44
CA VAL A 33 5.14 -1.38 -11.22
C VAL A 33 6.10 -0.34 -10.65
N LEU A 34 6.14 -0.17 -9.34
CA LEU A 34 7.05 0.79 -8.72
C LEU A 34 8.50 0.42 -8.96
N SER A 35 8.85 -0.86 -8.94
CA SER A 35 10.23 -1.29 -9.19
C SER A 35 10.68 -0.99 -10.62
N LYS A 36 9.72 -0.96 -11.57
CA LYS A 36 10.03 -0.59 -12.96
C LYS A 36 10.16 0.91 -13.15
N GLU A 37 9.41 1.71 -12.39
CA GLU A 37 9.45 3.17 -12.48
C GLU A 37 10.63 3.76 -11.73
N LYS A 38 11.09 3.10 -10.67
CA LYS A 38 12.15 3.61 -9.80
C LYS A 38 13.45 2.86 -10.05
N GLU A 39 14.57 3.55 -9.86
CA GLU A 39 15.90 2.96 -10.01
C GLU A 39 16.39 2.32 -8.72
N HIS A 40 15.55 2.28 -7.69
CA HIS A 40 15.88 1.70 -6.40
C HIS A 40 14.74 0.79 -5.92
N LYS A 41 15.02 0.01 -4.90
CA LYS A 41 14.03 -0.86 -4.26
C LYS A 41 12.91 0.00 -3.67
N PRO A 42 11.64 -0.19 -4.09
CA PRO A 42 10.57 0.68 -3.62
C PRO A 42 10.24 0.45 -2.16
N THR A 43 9.80 1.51 -1.49
CA THR A 43 9.26 1.46 -0.12
C THR A 43 7.79 1.83 -0.17
N ILE A 44 6.95 0.97 0.41
CA ILE A 44 5.50 1.16 0.44
C ILE A 44 5.04 1.28 1.88
N MET A 45 4.31 2.35 2.18
CA MET A 45 3.69 2.55 3.48
C MET A 45 2.26 2.05 3.42
N VAL A 46 1.84 1.24 4.40
CA VAL A 46 0.51 0.64 4.41
C VAL A 46 -0.21 1.01 5.69
N GLY A 47 -1.45 1.42 5.57
CA GLY A 47 -2.31 1.70 6.72
C GLY A 47 -3.73 1.24 6.47
N CYS A 48 -4.54 1.27 7.52
CA CYS A 48 -5.96 0.93 7.48
C CYS A 48 -6.75 2.05 8.11
N ASP A 49 -7.94 2.34 7.62
CA ASP A 49 -8.83 3.31 8.27
C ASP A 49 -9.87 2.63 9.17
N THR A 50 -9.96 1.29 9.14
CA THR A 50 -10.80 0.52 10.04
C THR A 50 -10.02 -0.69 10.57
N ARG A 51 -10.48 -1.24 11.71
CA ARG A 51 -9.89 -2.45 12.29
C ARG A 51 -10.51 -3.73 11.75
N ILE A 52 -11.69 -3.65 11.14
CA ILE A 52 -12.43 -4.82 10.68
C ILE A 52 -11.71 -5.38 9.45
N SER A 53 -11.08 -6.55 9.61
CA SER A 53 -10.32 -7.24 8.57
C SER A 53 -9.12 -6.45 8.02
N GLY A 54 -8.89 -5.23 8.51
CA GLY A 54 -7.83 -4.36 7.98
C GLY A 54 -6.44 -4.94 8.16
N ASP A 55 -6.14 -5.46 9.35
CA ASP A 55 -4.82 -6.02 9.63
C ASP A 55 -4.53 -7.23 8.76
N MET A 56 -5.52 -8.11 8.58
CA MET A 56 -5.36 -9.30 7.72
C MET A 56 -5.08 -8.89 6.28
N LEU A 57 -5.85 -7.93 5.76
CA LEU A 57 -5.69 -7.47 4.38
C LEU A 57 -4.38 -6.71 4.20
N ALA A 58 -4.02 -5.88 5.17
CA ALA A 58 -2.74 -5.16 5.15
C ALA A 58 -1.57 -6.13 5.13
N ASN A 59 -1.61 -7.17 5.97
CA ASN A 59 -0.56 -8.17 6.01
C ASN A 59 -0.45 -8.93 4.70
N ALA A 60 -1.58 -9.28 4.08
CA ALA A 60 -1.58 -9.96 2.79
C ALA A 60 -0.98 -9.07 1.69
N LEU A 61 -1.35 -7.80 1.67
CA LEU A 61 -0.81 -6.83 0.70
C LEU A 61 0.70 -6.67 0.88
N MET A 62 1.15 -6.51 2.14
CA MET A 62 2.57 -6.36 2.44
C MET A 62 3.36 -7.61 2.08
N ALA A 63 2.80 -8.81 2.33
CA ALA A 63 3.44 -10.05 1.93
C ALA A 63 3.64 -10.11 0.42
N GLY A 64 2.61 -9.70 -0.34
CA GLY A 64 2.72 -9.63 -1.79
C GLY A 64 3.79 -8.65 -2.25
N ALA A 65 3.82 -7.46 -1.69
CA ALA A 65 4.82 -6.45 -2.03
C ALA A 65 6.24 -6.93 -1.71
N CYS A 66 6.43 -7.53 -0.53
CA CYS A 66 7.73 -8.07 -0.14
C CYS A 66 8.18 -9.20 -1.06
N SER A 67 7.24 -10.01 -1.57
CA SER A 67 7.57 -11.14 -2.43
C SER A 67 8.22 -10.71 -3.75
N VAL A 68 8.01 -9.48 -4.18
CA VAL A 68 8.66 -8.92 -5.37
C VAL A 68 9.73 -7.89 -5.02
N GLY A 69 10.17 -7.87 -3.78
CA GLY A 69 11.36 -7.12 -3.38
C GLY A 69 11.13 -5.73 -2.81
N ALA A 70 9.90 -5.33 -2.55
CA ALA A 70 9.65 -4.02 -1.95
C ALA A 70 9.91 -4.03 -0.44
N ASN A 71 10.28 -2.87 0.10
CA ASN A 71 10.25 -2.62 1.53
C ASN A 71 8.84 -2.17 1.91
N VAL A 72 8.34 -2.59 3.07
CA VAL A 72 7.02 -2.18 3.54
C VAL A 72 7.11 -1.63 4.94
N VAL A 73 6.29 -0.62 5.22
CA VAL A 73 6.16 -0.01 6.54
C VAL A 73 4.68 0.02 6.89
N TYR A 74 4.30 -0.63 7.99
CA TYR A 74 2.92 -0.65 8.44
C TYR A 74 2.73 0.40 9.52
N VAL A 75 1.76 1.30 9.31
CA VAL A 75 1.50 2.40 10.24
C VAL A 75 0.21 2.21 11.05
N GLY A 76 -0.45 1.09 10.89
CA GLY A 76 -1.63 0.75 11.68
C GLY A 76 -2.91 1.42 11.20
N VAL A 77 -3.82 1.63 12.14
CA VAL A 77 -5.13 2.24 11.86
C VAL A 77 -5.00 3.74 11.97
N ILE A 78 -5.08 4.42 10.83
CA ILE A 78 -5.02 5.88 10.77
C ILE A 78 -5.96 6.38 9.67
N PRO A 79 -6.41 7.65 9.74
CA PRO A 79 -7.27 8.21 8.70
C PRO A 79 -6.56 8.27 7.34
N THR A 80 -7.34 8.12 6.27
CA THR A 80 -6.81 8.17 4.90
C THR A 80 -5.96 9.43 4.63
N PRO A 81 -6.38 10.65 5.03
CA PRO A 81 -5.52 11.83 4.80
C PRO A 81 -4.16 11.75 5.49
N ALA A 82 -4.07 11.03 6.60
CA ALA A 82 -2.80 10.86 7.31
C ALA A 82 -1.82 10.01 6.50
N ILE A 83 -2.29 8.95 5.82
CA ILE A 83 -1.44 8.15 4.94
C ILE A 83 -0.87 9.01 3.81
N ALA A 84 -1.72 9.82 3.18
CA ALA A 84 -1.27 10.69 2.10
C ALA A 84 -0.20 11.67 2.59
N TYR A 85 -0.42 12.27 3.76
CA TYR A 85 0.53 13.18 4.38
C TYR A 85 1.86 12.49 4.68
N LEU A 86 1.80 11.33 5.33
CA LEU A 86 3.01 10.61 5.73
C LEU A 86 3.80 10.10 4.52
N THR A 87 3.10 9.70 3.45
CA THR A 87 3.75 9.26 2.22
C THR A 87 4.64 10.37 1.66
N LYS A 88 4.14 11.61 1.65
CA LYS A 88 4.92 12.75 1.21
C LYS A 88 5.99 13.14 2.21
N ARG A 89 5.65 13.16 3.50
CA ARG A 89 6.54 13.61 4.56
C ARG A 89 7.81 12.76 4.64
N TYR A 90 7.66 11.45 4.54
CA TYR A 90 8.78 10.52 4.63
C TYR A 90 9.31 10.09 3.28
N ARG A 91 8.76 10.61 2.19
CA ARG A 91 9.21 10.36 0.81
C ARG A 91 9.30 8.89 0.46
N VAL A 92 8.36 8.10 0.96
CA VAL A 92 8.23 6.72 0.51
C VAL A 92 7.65 6.70 -0.90
N ASP A 93 7.88 5.62 -1.64
CA ASP A 93 7.49 5.57 -3.05
C ASP A 93 5.99 5.49 -3.25
N ALA A 94 5.28 4.87 -2.31
CA ALA A 94 3.83 4.81 -2.35
C ALA A 94 3.25 4.62 -0.96
N GLY A 95 2.02 5.07 -0.79
CA GLY A 95 1.22 4.78 0.39
C GLY A 95 -0.06 4.06 -0.03
N VAL A 96 -0.47 3.08 0.75
CA VAL A 96 -1.71 2.31 0.50
C VAL A 96 -2.56 2.39 1.75
N VAL A 97 -3.83 2.70 1.59
CA VAL A 97 -4.80 2.63 2.68
C VAL A 97 -5.88 1.61 2.33
N ILE A 98 -6.17 0.73 3.28
CA ILE A 98 -7.23 -0.26 3.17
C ILE A 98 -8.42 0.23 3.99
N SER A 99 -9.55 0.31 3.36
CA SER A 99 -10.78 0.77 4.00
C SER A 99 -11.94 -0.19 3.76
#